data_6c005e4321832d2624143a28b05e91c6
#
_entry.id   6c005e4321832d2624143a28b05e91c6
#
_cell.length_a   1.000
_cell.length_b   1.000
_cell.length_c   1.000
_cell.angle_alpha   90.00
_cell.angle_beta   90.00
_cell.angle_gamma   90.00
#
_symmetry.space_group_name_H-M   'P 1'
#
loop_
_entity.id
_entity.type
_entity.pdbx_description
1 polymer ?
#
loop_
_entity_poly.entity_id
_entity_poly.type
_entity_poly.pdbx_seq_one_letter_code
_entity_poly.pdbx_strand_id
1 'polypeptide(L)'
;YHSAKLKFYIGDVRDARSIEQAMRGVDYVFHAAALKQVPSCEFHPMQAVRTNVLGTENVLEAAIGAGVKRVVCLSTDKAVYPINAMGISKAMMEKVMVAASRNLEGTHTVICGTRYGNVMASRGSVIPLFVQQVFAGQPITITDPAMTRFMMTLADAVDLVLYAFEHGRNGDIFVQKAPAATIETLAHAVTGLMGKPEHPVQVIGTRHGEKLYEALLSREEMACAEDMGDYFRVPADSRDLNYGKYVDQGQQRLTQTAHGEDYNSHNTQRLDVAGMRQLLLKLEGMQRLARGEVVDVEEG
;
A
#
# COMPACT_ATOMS: atom_id res chain seq x y z
N TYR A 1 -3.90 7.64 -24.40
CA TYR A 1 -4.61 8.73 -23.70
C TYR A 1 -4.36 10.04 -24.46
N HIS A 2 -5.38 10.59 -25.13
CA HIS A 2 -5.30 11.89 -25.80
C HIS A 2 -6.24 12.87 -25.11
N SER A 3 -5.72 13.68 -24.21
CA SER A 3 -6.46 14.76 -23.55
C SER A 3 -5.56 15.98 -23.41
N ALA A 4 -6.06 17.16 -23.77
CA ALA A 4 -5.37 18.43 -23.55
C ALA A 4 -5.13 18.74 -22.06
N LYS A 5 -5.81 18.03 -21.16
CA LYS A 5 -5.64 18.12 -19.70
C LYS A 5 -4.44 17.30 -19.18
N LEU A 6 -3.89 16.36 -19.99
CA LEU A 6 -2.79 15.50 -19.61
C LEU A 6 -1.49 16.01 -20.20
N LYS A 7 -0.48 16.15 -19.34
CA LYS A 7 0.90 16.46 -19.71
C LYS A 7 1.80 15.36 -19.17
N PHE A 8 2.67 14.85 -20.02
CA PHE A 8 3.61 13.78 -19.68
C PHE A 8 5.02 14.35 -19.56
N TYR A 9 5.70 14.04 -18.47
CA TYR A 9 7.09 14.38 -18.24
C TYR A 9 7.88 13.09 -18.09
N ILE A 10 9.00 12.98 -18.81
CA ILE A 10 9.95 11.90 -18.62
C ILE A 10 10.96 12.35 -17.57
N GLY A 11 11.09 11.58 -16.51
CA GLY A 11 11.99 11.88 -15.41
C GLY A 11 12.21 10.68 -14.50
N ASP A 12 13.11 10.82 -13.55
CA ASP A 12 13.44 9.84 -12.54
C ASP A 12 13.45 10.52 -11.18
N VAL A 13 12.75 9.96 -10.20
CA VAL A 13 12.71 10.51 -8.83
C VAL A 13 14.09 10.56 -8.15
N ARG A 14 15.06 9.78 -8.66
CA ARG A 14 16.45 9.82 -8.19
C ARG A 14 17.22 11.04 -8.70
N ASP A 15 16.69 11.76 -9.69
CA ASP A 15 17.24 13.00 -10.22
C ASP A 15 16.39 14.19 -9.74
N ALA A 16 16.88 14.89 -8.72
CA ALA A 16 16.20 16.02 -8.12
C ALA A 16 15.85 17.11 -9.17
N ARG A 17 16.74 17.39 -10.14
CA ARG A 17 16.52 18.43 -11.15
C ARG A 17 15.34 18.10 -12.06
N SER A 18 15.17 16.83 -12.42
CA SER A 18 14.04 16.40 -13.24
C SER A 18 12.72 16.59 -12.52
N ILE A 19 12.69 16.34 -11.21
CA ILE A 19 11.50 16.51 -10.37
C ILE A 19 11.18 17.98 -10.14
N GLU A 20 12.16 18.83 -9.85
CA GLU A 20 11.99 20.29 -9.71
C GLU A 20 11.30 20.91 -10.93
N GLN A 21 11.67 20.48 -12.14
CA GLN A 21 11.04 20.97 -13.37
C GLN A 21 9.57 20.57 -13.47
N ALA A 22 9.24 19.33 -13.08
CA ALA A 22 7.88 18.82 -13.13
C ALA A 22 6.96 19.46 -12.08
N MET A 23 7.52 19.95 -10.96
CA MET A 23 6.76 20.53 -9.85
C MET A 23 6.28 21.98 -10.10
N ARG A 24 6.74 22.65 -11.16
CA ARG A 24 6.38 24.05 -11.40
C ARG A 24 4.89 24.23 -11.66
N GLY A 25 4.22 25.01 -10.78
CA GLY A 25 2.80 25.31 -10.88
C GLY A 25 1.89 24.13 -10.50
N VAL A 26 2.42 23.14 -9.77
CA VAL A 26 1.66 22.00 -9.27
C VAL A 26 1.06 22.34 -7.91
N ASP A 27 -0.24 22.07 -7.72
CA ASP A 27 -0.94 22.24 -6.46
C ASP A 27 -0.98 20.96 -5.60
N TYR A 28 -1.10 19.79 -6.24
CA TYR A 28 -1.26 18.49 -5.59
C TYR A 28 -0.31 17.46 -6.17
N VAL A 29 0.33 16.68 -5.31
CA VAL A 29 1.26 15.63 -5.71
C VAL A 29 0.83 14.31 -5.09
N PHE A 30 0.62 13.28 -5.92
CA PHE A 30 0.56 11.90 -5.50
C PHE A 30 1.88 11.21 -5.85
N HIS A 31 2.68 10.91 -4.84
CA HIS A 31 3.97 10.24 -5.01
C HIS A 31 3.81 8.72 -4.89
N ALA A 32 3.74 8.05 -6.04
CA ALA A 32 3.60 6.60 -6.13
C ALA A 32 4.83 5.91 -6.75
N ALA A 33 5.85 6.67 -7.15
CA ALA A 33 7.06 6.11 -7.75
C ALA A 33 7.83 5.27 -6.72
N ALA A 34 8.04 3.98 -7.01
CA ALA A 34 8.76 3.08 -6.12
C ALA A 34 9.23 1.81 -6.84
N LEU A 35 10.24 1.16 -6.28
CA LEU A 35 10.52 -0.25 -6.53
C LEU A 35 9.68 -1.09 -5.56
N LYS A 36 8.75 -1.91 -6.11
CA LYS A 36 7.77 -2.67 -5.32
C LYS A 36 8.01 -4.19 -5.27
N GLN A 37 8.82 -4.72 -6.18
CA GLN A 37 9.02 -6.16 -6.28
C GLN A 37 10.01 -6.64 -5.21
N VAL A 38 9.53 -7.49 -4.28
CA VAL A 38 10.33 -8.00 -3.17
C VAL A 38 11.61 -8.67 -3.65
N PRO A 39 11.58 -9.64 -4.60
CA PRO A 39 12.82 -10.30 -5.05
C PRO A 39 13.83 -9.31 -5.63
N SER A 40 13.40 -8.37 -6.46
CA SER A 40 14.29 -7.38 -7.07
C SER A 40 14.95 -6.47 -6.00
N CYS A 41 14.21 -6.11 -4.96
CA CYS A 41 14.73 -5.29 -3.88
C CYS A 41 15.71 -6.08 -2.99
N GLU A 42 15.47 -7.39 -2.76
CA GLU A 42 16.42 -8.26 -2.04
C GLU A 42 17.75 -8.37 -2.78
N PHE A 43 17.73 -8.56 -4.11
CA PHE A 43 18.95 -8.63 -4.92
C PHE A 43 19.64 -7.27 -5.09
N HIS A 44 18.88 -6.17 -5.06
CA HIS A 44 19.39 -4.81 -5.30
C HIS A 44 18.90 -3.81 -4.24
N PRO A 45 19.22 -4.03 -2.94
CA PRO A 45 18.65 -3.22 -1.85
C PRO A 45 19.00 -1.73 -1.96
N MET A 46 20.20 -1.40 -2.47
CA MET A 46 20.59 0.00 -2.67
C MET A 46 19.78 0.70 -3.77
N GLN A 47 19.22 -0.02 -4.75
CA GLN A 47 18.30 0.60 -5.71
C GLN A 47 16.94 0.91 -5.06
N ALA A 48 16.49 0.03 -4.14
CA ALA A 48 15.30 0.32 -3.33
C ALA A 48 15.52 1.56 -2.44
N VAL A 49 16.67 1.68 -1.78
CA VAL A 49 17.02 2.88 -1.00
C VAL A 49 17.03 4.14 -1.89
N ARG A 50 17.73 4.11 -3.02
CA ARG A 50 17.82 5.28 -3.92
C ARG A 50 16.48 5.71 -4.47
N THR A 51 15.59 4.77 -4.80
CA THR A 51 14.28 5.10 -5.38
C THR A 51 13.25 5.41 -4.29
N ASN A 52 13.10 4.50 -3.32
CA ASN A 52 12.00 4.60 -2.35
C ASN A 52 12.30 5.61 -1.22
N VAL A 53 13.56 5.76 -0.84
CA VAL A 53 13.96 6.66 0.26
C VAL A 53 14.43 8.00 -0.28
N LEU A 54 15.58 8.02 -0.99
CA LEU A 54 16.16 9.28 -1.50
C LEU A 54 15.29 9.90 -2.61
N GLY A 55 14.66 9.06 -3.45
CA GLY A 55 13.71 9.55 -4.44
C GLY A 55 12.49 10.23 -3.82
N THR A 56 12.00 9.72 -2.69
CA THR A 56 10.93 10.40 -1.92
C THR A 56 11.44 11.72 -1.33
N GLU A 57 12.63 11.77 -0.76
CA GLU A 57 13.25 12.99 -0.25
C GLU A 57 13.29 14.07 -1.35
N ASN A 58 13.81 13.73 -2.55
CA ASN A 58 13.86 14.64 -3.69
C ASN A 58 12.47 15.17 -4.08
N VAL A 59 11.44 14.30 -4.08
CA VAL A 59 10.06 14.70 -4.41
C VAL A 59 9.51 15.67 -3.35
N LEU A 60 9.76 15.40 -2.07
CA LEU A 60 9.29 16.24 -0.98
C LEU A 60 9.98 17.61 -0.98
N GLU A 61 11.30 17.66 -1.14
CA GLU A 61 12.06 18.91 -1.24
C GLU A 61 11.61 19.75 -2.45
N ALA A 62 11.45 19.13 -3.61
CA ALA A 62 10.96 19.82 -4.81
C ALA A 62 9.52 20.34 -4.63
N ALA A 63 8.65 19.57 -3.98
CA ALA A 63 7.27 19.98 -3.71
C ALA A 63 7.21 21.17 -2.72
N ILE A 64 8.00 21.12 -1.65
CA ILE A 64 8.11 22.21 -0.68
C ILE A 64 8.66 23.47 -1.36
N GLY A 65 9.75 23.33 -2.12
CA GLY A 65 10.37 24.44 -2.84
C GLY A 65 9.47 25.07 -3.90
N ALA A 66 8.58 24.30 -4.52
CA ALA A 66 7.60 24.77 -5.49
C ALA A 66 6.31 25.32 -4.87
N GLY A 67 6.13 25.22 -3.55
CA GLY A 67 4.92 25.68 -2.86
C GLY A 67 3.69 24.82 -3.13
N VAL A 68 3.88 23.51 -3.36
CA VAL A 68 2.80 22.53 -3.54
C VAL A 68 1.90 22.57 -2.30
N LYS A 69 0.58 22.57 -2.51
CA LYS A 69 -0.38 22.64 -1.40
C LYS A 69 -0.44 21.35 -0.60
N ARG A 70 -0.47 20.21 -1.30
CA ARG A 70 -0.57 18.89 -0.63
C ARG A 70 0.22 17.82 -1.37
N VAL A 71 0.93 17.00 -0.60
CA VAL A 71 1.65 15.82 -1.07
C VAL A 71 1.12 14.59 -0.33
N VAL A 72 0.71 13.57 -1.08
CA VAL A 72 0.35 12.26 -0.53
C VAL A 72 1.38 11.24 -1.00
N CYS A 73 2.08 10.60 -0.07
CA CYS A 73 3.06 9.55 -0.34
C CYS A 73 2.42 8.17 -0.20
N LEU A 74 2.59 7.32 -1.21
CA LEU A 74 2.10 5.95 -1.19
C LEU A 74 3.06 5.03 -0.43
N SER A 75 2.56 4.38 0.64
CA SER A 75 3.22 3.30 1.35
C SER A 75 2.47 1.97 1.20
N THR A 76 2.77 1.00 2.04
CA THR A 76 2.33 -0.40 1.92
C THR A 76 2.23 -1.06 3.30
N ASP A 77 1.40 -2.09 3.41
CA ASP A 77 1.35 -3.02 4.54
C ASP A 77 2.72 -3.63 4.89
N LYS A 78 3.59 -3.79 3.89
CA LYS A 78 4.94 -4.35 4.08
C LYS A 78 5.91 -3.41 4.79
N ALA A 79 5.55 -2.13 4.96
CA ALA A 79 6.28 -1.18 5.78
C ALA A 79 6.05 -1.39 7.29
N VAL A 80 4.97 -2.10 7.66
CA VAL A 80 4.66 -2.45 9.05
C VAL A 80 5.33 -3.77 9.39
N TYR A 81 6.14 -3.80 10.45
CA TYR A 81 6.97 -4.97 10.82
C TYR A 81 7.75 -5.53 9.62
N PRO A 82 8.59 -4.73 8.95
CA PRO A 82 9.21 -5.10 7.68
C PRO A 82 10.24 -6.22 7.86
N ILE A 83 10.16 -7.24 6.99
CA ILE A 83 11.09 -8.40 6.99
C ILE A 83 11.89 -8.53 5.71
N ASN A 84 11.68 -7.65 4.74
CA ASN A 84 12.38 -7.66 3.46
C ASN A 84 12.82 -6.24 3.05
N ALA A 85 13.80 -6.15 2.14
CA ALA A 85 14.41 -4.89 1.72
C ALA A 85 13.39 -3.87 1.16
N MET A 86 12.37 -4.34 0.44
CA MET A 86 11.31 -3.48 -0.07
C MET A 86 10.51 -2.87 1.08
N GLY A 87 10.04 -3.67 2.04
CA GLY A 87 9.31 -3.20 3.21
C GLY A 87 10.15 -2.26 4.09
N ILE A 88 11.43 -2.60 4.32
CA ILE A 88 12.37 -1.76 5.07
C ILE A 88 12.54 -0.39 4.40
N SER A 89 12.72 -0.36 3.07
CA SER A 89 12.87 0.90 2.32
C SER A 89 11.59 1.75 2.38
N LYS A 90 10.41 1.13 2.36
CA LYS A 90 9.12 1.83 2.48
C LYS A 90 8.88 2.33 3.91
N ALA A 91 9.27 1.56 4.93
CA ALA A 91 9.23 2.02 6.31
C ALA A 91 10.15 3.22 6.55
N MET A 92 11.36 3.22 5.95
CA MET A 92 12.26 4.37 6.01
C MET A 92 11.68 5.57 5.23
N MET A 93 11.07 5.35 4.07
CA MET A 93 10.36 6.39 3.31
C MET A 93 9.30 7.09 4.18
N GLU A 94 8.50 6.35 4.95
CA GLU A 94 7.52 6.95 5.87
C GLU A 94 8.20 7.84 6.94
N LYS A 95 9.36 7.43 7.46
CA LYS A 95 10.12 8.26 8.42
C LYS A 95 10.64 9.54 7.76
N VAL A 96 11.13 9.48 6.52
CA VAL A 96 11.55 10.66 5.74
C VAL A 96 10.36 11.58 5.52
N MET A 97 9.20 11.05 5.12
CA MET A 97 7.96 11.82 4.94
C MET A 97 7.54 12.54 6.23
N VAL A 98 7.51 11.82 7.36
CA VAL A 98 7.15 12.40 8.66
C VAL A 98 8.18 13.45 9.10
N ALA A 99 9.47 13.22 8.87
CA ALA A 99 10.52 14.18 9.18
C ALA A 99 10.39 15.46 8.34
N ALA A 100 10.16 15.34 7.03
CA ALA A 100 9.93 16.47 6.14
C ALA A 100 8.70 17.28 6.56
N SER A 101 7.62 16.61 7.00
CA SER A 101 6.40 17.29 7.45
C SER A 101 6.55 18.12 8.71
N ARG A 102 7.62 17.92 9.50
CA ARG A 102 7.91 18.70 10.70
C ARG A 102 8.67 20.02 10.41
N ASN A 103 9.38 20.06 9.29
CA ASN A 103 10.27 21.18 8.93
C ASN A 103 9.61 22.13 7.91
N LEU A 104 8.32 22.42 8.08
CA LEU A 104 7.51 23.21 7.14
C LEU A 104 7.24 24.65 7.62
N GLU A 105 8.07 25.18 8.54
CA GLU A 105 7.93 26.56 9.01
C GLU A 105 7.95 27.54 7.83
N GLY A 106 6.92 28.41 7.78
CA GLY A 106 6.76 29.39 6.71
C GLY A 106 6.21 28.86 5.38
N THR A 107 5.83 27.57 5.29
CA THR A 107 5.18 26.98 4.11
C THR A 107 3.72 26.65 4.39
N HIS A 108 2.93 26.53 3.30
CA HIS A 108 1.53 26.05 3.36
C HIS A 108 1.39 24.60 2.89
N THR A 109 2.49 23.91 2.64
CA THR A 109 2.50 22.52 2.15
C THR A 109 2.05 21.57 3.26
N VAL A 110 1.11 20.68 2.94
CA VAL A 110 0.73 19.56 3.81
C VAL A 110 1.30 18.27 3.21
N ILE A 111 2.01 17.49 4.01
CA ILE A 111 2.60 16.22 3.62
C ILE A 111 2.00 15.12 4.47
N CYS A 112 1.38 14.12 3.85
CA CYS A 112 0.84 12.92 4.51
C CYS A 112 1.05 11.67 3.65
N GLY A 113 0.65 10.52 4.15
CA GLY A 113 0.81 9.25 3.45
C GLY A 113 -0.41 8.35 3.54
N THR A 114 -0.42 7.33 2.68
CA THR A 114 -1.40 6.25 2.69
C THR A 114 -0.69 4.91 2.71
N ARG A 115 -1.20 3.92 3.44
CA ARG A 115 -0.77 2.53 3.36
C ARG A 115 -1.83 1.70 2.66
N TYR A 116 -1.40 0.93 1.68
CA TYR A 116 -2.22 -0.01 0.94
C TYR A 116 -1.97 -1.44 1.40
N GLY A 117 -3.04 -2.24 1.45
CA GLY A 117 -2.94 -3.67 1.34
C GLY A 117 -2.67 -4.11 -0.10
N ASN A 118 -3.08 -5.33 -0.45
CA ASN A 118 -2.95 -5.81 -1.81
C ASN A 118 -4.06 -5.21 -2.69
N VAL A 119 -3.66 -4.43 -3.71
CA VAL A 119 -4.57 -4.00 -4.78
C VAL A 119 -4.76 -5.16 -5.75
N MET A 120 -6.01 -5.64 -5.85
CA MET A 120 -6.37 -6.80 -6.66
C MET A 120 -6.09 -6.55 -8.14
N ALA A 121 -5.73 -7.62 -8.86
CA ALA A 121 -5.42 -7.63 -10.28
C ALA A 121 -4.33 -6.64 -10.74
N SER A 122 -3.57 -6.04 -9.79
CA SER A 122 -2.42 -5.21 -10.15
C SER A 122 -1.35 -6.03 -10.88
N ARG A 123 -0.58 -5.37 -11.74
CA ARG A 123 0.44 -6.01 -12.58
C ARG A 123 1.41 -6.88 -11.78
N GLY A 124 1.58 -8.13 -12.22
CA GLY A 124 2.43 -9.11 -11.55
C GLY A 124 1.89 -9.62 -10.21
N SER A 125 0.58 -9.46 -9.94
CA SER A 125 -0.07 -9.96 -8.72
C SER A 125 -0.61 -11.39 -8.90
N VAL A 126 -1.10 -11.97 -7.81
CA VAL A 126 -1.52 -13.38 -7.74
C VAL A 126 -2.77 -13.67 -8.57
N ILE A 127 -3.71 -12.73 -8.74
CA ILE A 127 -4.96 -12.97 -9.49
C ILE A 127 -4.68 -13.22 -10.98
N PRO A 128 -3.94 -12.35 -11.71
CA PRO A 128 -3.54 -12.65 -13.08
C PRO A 128 -2.79 -13.98 -13.23
N LEU A 129 -1.91 -14.30 -12.28
CA LEU A 129 -1.19 -15.58 -12.29
C LEU A 129 -2.15 -16.77 -12.21
N PHE A 130 -3.13 -16.73 -11.28
CA PHE A 130 -4.12 -17.81 -11.14
C PHE A 130 -4.94 -17.99 -12.41
N VAL A 131 -5.40 -16.89 -13.00
CA VAL A 131 -6.16 -16.91 -14.25
C VAL A 131 -5.33 -17.52 -15.38
N GLN A 132 -4.06 -17.14 -15.54
CA GLN A 132 -3.15 -17.69 -16.54
C GLN A 132 -2.94 -19.20 -16.34
N GLN A 133 -2.73 -19.66 -15.09
CA GLN A 133 -2.57 -21.08 -14.78
C GLN A 133 -3.83 -21.88 -15.13
N VAL A 134 -5.02 -21.35 -14.80
CA VAL A 134 -6.31 -22.01 -15.16
C VAL A 134 -6.51 -22.11 -16.67
N PHE A 135 -6.16 -21.06 -17.44
CA PHE A 135 -6.22 -21.10 -18.90
C PHE A 135 -5.23 -22.10 -19.49
N ALA A 136 -4.04 -22.18 -18.92
CA ALA A 136 -2.99 -23.12 -19.35
C ALA A 136 -3.28 -24.57 -18.94
N GLY A 137 -4.36 -24.83 -18.17
CA GLY A 137 -4.65 -26.15 -17.61
C GLY A 137 -3.65 -26.61 -16.55
N GLN A 138 -2.86 -25.70 -16.01
CA GLN A 138 -1.88 -25.96 -14.96
C GLN A 138 -2.52 -25.79 -13.58
N PRO A 139 -2.13 -26.56 -12.55
CA PRO A 139 -2.59 -26.32 -11.19
C PRO A 139 -2.33 -24.90 -10.74
N ILE A 140 -3.28 -24.30 -10.00
CA ILE A 140 -3.02 -23.04 -9.30
C ILE A 140 -1.97 -23.31 -8.22
N THR A 141 -0.90 -22.51 -8.22
CA THR A 141 0.16 -22.63 -7.21
C THR A 141 -0.05 -21.61 -6.09
N ILE A 142 -0.18 -22.09 -4.85
CA ILE A 142 -0.27 -21.26 -3.64
C ILE A 142 0.88 -21.59 -2.69
N THR A 143 1.34 -20.58 -1.96
CA THR A 143 2.47 -20.74 -1.02
C THR A 143 2.05 -21.41 0.28
N ASP A 144 0.98 -20.91 0.89
CA ASP A 144 0.37 -21.48 2.10
C ASP A 144 -1.14 -21.20 2.05
N PRO A 145 -2.00 -22.24 2.19
CA PRO A 145 -3.46 -22.06 2.13
C PRO A 145 -3.99 -21.13 3.20
N ALA A 146 -3.39 -21.12 4.40
CA ALA A 146 -3.80 -20.29 5.53
C ALA A 146 -3.31 -18.83 5.46
N MET A 147 -2.38 -18.55 4.54
CA MET A 147 -1.83 -17.19 4.35
C MET A 147 -2.93 -16.21 3.99
N THR A 148 -3.02 -15.08 4.71
CA THR A 148 -4.03 -14.05 4.46
C THR A 148 -3.45 -12.79 3.84
N ARG A 149 -4.27 -12.14 3.02
CA ARG A 149 -3.95 -10.82 2.43
C ARG A 149 -5.15 -9.92 2.50
N PHE A 150 -4.90 -8.63 2.71
CA PHE A 150 -5.92 -7.62 2.49
C PHE A 150 -6.30 -7.56 1.03
N MET A 151 -7.59 -7.33 0.76
CA MET A 151 -8.15 -7.28 -0.58
C MET A 151 -8.79 -5.90 -0.80
N MET A 152 -8.24 -5.12 -1.73
CA MET A 152 -8.83 -3.85 -2.11
C MET A 152 -8.86 -3.69 -3.63
N THR A 153 -9.83 -2.96 -4.13
CA THR A 153 -9.91 -2.60 -5.54
C THR A 153 -9.03 -1.38 -5.85
N LEU A 154 -8.76 -1.13 -7.12
CA LEU A 154 -8.09 0.10 -7.54
C LEU A 154 -8.94 1.35 -7.18
N ALA A 155 -10.27 1.24 -7.27
CA ALA A 155 -11.16 2.31 -6.85
C ALA A 155 -11.02 2.63 -5.36
N ASP A 156 -11.02 1.62 -4.48
CA ASP A 156 -10.79 1.79 -3.05
C ASP A 156 -9.43 2.47 -2.77
N ALA A 157 -8.41 2.10 -3.55
CA ALA A 157 -7.08 2.70 -3.44
C ALA A 157 -7.06 4.18 -3.83
N VAL A 158 -7.80 4.55 -4.89
CA VAL A 158 -7.96 5.94 -5.32
C VAL A 158 -8.75 6.73 -4.28
N ASP A 159 -9.84 6.18 -3.75
CA ASP A 159 -10.66 6.84 -2.72
C ASP A 159 -9.86 7.13 -1.46
N LEU A 160 -8.97 6.21 -1.04
CA LEU A 160 -8.06 6.44 0.09
C LEU A 160 -7.11 7.62 -0.17
N VAL A 161 -6.58 7.75 -1.39
CA VAL A 161 -5.71 8.89 -1.75
C VAL A 161 -6.47 10.21 -1.76
N LEU A 162 -7.68 10.21 -2.34
CA LEU A 162 -8.54 11.40 -2.36
C LEU A 162 -8.94 11.81 -0.94
N TYR A 163 -9.27 10.84 -0.08
CA TYR A 163 -9.53 11.07 1.33
C TYR A 163 -8.33 11.70 2.06
N ALA A 164 -7.12 11.19 1.80
CA ALA A 164 -5.90 11.74 2.37
C ALA A 164 -5.60 13.16 1.87
N PHE A 165 -5.90 13.47 0.60
CA PHE A 165 -5.80 14.83 0.09
C PHE A 165 -6.77 15.80 0.78
N GLU A 166 -7.98 15.35 1.12
CA GLU A 166 -8.99 16.19 1.74
C GLU A 166 -8.75 16.39 3.23
N HIS A 167 -8.44 15.32 3.96
CA HIS A 167 -8.43 15.28 5.42
C HIS A 167 -7.03 15.27 6.05
N GLY A 168 -5.97 15.06 5.26
CA GLY A 168 -4.61 14.90 5.76
C GLY A 168 -4.06 16.15 6.45
N ARG A 169 -3.36 15.91 7.55
CA ARG A 169 -2.51 16.88 8.26
C ARG A 169 -1.06 16.42 8.14
N ASN A 170 -0.14 17.31 8.48
CA ASN A 170 1.28 17.02 8.38
C ASN A 170 1.70 15.78 9.16
N GLY A 171 2.30 14.83 8.44
CA GLY A 171 2.81 13.57 8.95
C GLY A 171 1.77 12.48 9.22
N ASP A 172 0.47 12.71 8.94
CA ASP A 172 -0.56 11.68 9.06
C ASP A 172 -0.32 10.53 8.10
N ILE A 173 -0.69 9.32 8.52
CA ILE A 173 -0.78 8.14 7.65
C ILE A 173 -2.21 7.63 7.70
N PHE A 174 -2.83 7.46 6.53
CA PHE A 174 -4.18 6.89 6.39
C PHE A 174 -4.12 5.44 5.94
N VAL A 175 -5.03 4.65 6.50
CA VAL A 175 -5.17 3.23 6.22
C VAL A 175 -6.65 2.91 6.01
N GLN A 176 -6.98 2.19 4.94
CA GLN A 176 -8.34 1.72 4.73
C GLN A 176 -8.61 0.46 5.55
N LYS A 177 -9.82 0.35 6.10
CA LYS A 177 -10.32 -0.88 6.73
C LYS A 177 -10.76 -1.88 5.67
N ALA A 178 -9.77 -2.45 4.97
CA ALA A 178 -10.01 -3.41 3.90
C ALA A 178 -10.35 -4.81 4.44
N PRO A 179 -11.24 -5.57 3.79
CA PRO A 179 -11.44 -6.97 4.10
C PRO A 179 -10.22 -7.81 3.71
N ALA A 180 -10.13 -9.02 4.24
CA ALA A 180 -9.08 -9.97 3.90
C ALA A 180 -9.63 -11.35 3.54
N ALA A 181 -8.86 -12.11 2.78
CA ALA A 181 -9.14 -13.51 2.47
C ALA A 181 -7.87 -14.36 2.59
N THR A 182 -8.03 -15.67 2.76
CA THR A 182 -6.92 -16.61 2.56
C THR A 182 -6.61 -16.73 1.08
N ILE A 183 -5.36 -17.08 0.77
CA ILE A 183 -4.96 -17.36 -0.60
C ILE A 183 -5.73 -18.56 -1.19
N GLU A 184 -6.08 -19.55 -0.36
CA GLU A 184 -6.95 -20.64 -0.74
C GLU A 184 -8.37 -20.18 -1.10
N THR A 185 -8.99 -19.35 -0.28
CA THR A 185 -10.30 -18.73 -0.57
C THR A 185 -10.26 -17.96 -1.90
N LEU A 186 -9.20 -17.19 -2.13
CA LEU A 186 -9.02 -16.48 -3.39
C LEU A 186 -8.91 -17.43 -4.59
N ALA A 187 -8.12 -18.51 -4.48
CA ALA A 187 -7.98 -19.51 -5.53
C ALA A 187 -9.33 -20.14 -5.90
N HIS A 188 -10.11 -20.57 -4.91
CA HIS A 188 -11.45 -21.15 -5.12
C HIS A 188 -12.46 -20.11 -5.68
N ALA A 189 -12.34 -18.84 -5.31
CA ALA A 189 -13.19 -17.79 -5.87
C ALA A 189 -12.88 -17.59 -7.36
N VAL A 190 -11.61 -17.53 -7.75
CA VAL A 190 -11.17 -17.36 -9.15
C VAL A 190 -11.60 -18.57 -9.98
N THR A 191 -11.30 -19.80 -9.55
CA THR A 191 -11.67 -21.03 -10.30
C THR A 191 -13.18 -21.15 -10.47
N GLY A 192 -13.94 -20.79 -9.43
CA GLY A 192 -15.39 -20.81 -9.49
C GLY A 192 -15.97 -19.76 -10.46
N LEU A 193 -15.38 -18.55 -10.57
CA LEU A 193 -15.78 -17.56 -11.56
C LEU A 193 -15.44 -17.98 -12.99
N MET A 194 -14.39 -18.77 -13.17
CA MET A 194 -14.00 -19.34 -14.46
C MET A 194 -14.79 -20.64 -14.83
N GLY A 195 -15.80 -21.01 -14.04
CA GLY A 195 -16.59 -22.23 -14.28
C GLY A 195 -15.81 -23.55 -14.06
N LYS A 196 -14.72 -23.51 -13.32
CA LYS A 196 -13.84 -24.66 -13.05
C LYS A 196 -13.64 -24.88 -11.53
N PRO A 197 -14.69 -25.12 -10.73
CA PRO A 197 -14.59 -25.19 -9.28
C PRO A 197 -13.66 -26.29 -8.77
N GLU A 198 -13.51 -27.40 -9.54
CA GLU A 198 -12.65 -28.55 -9.21
C GLU A 198 -11.22 -28.40 -9.77
N HIS A 199 -10.84 -27.21 -10.21
CA HIS A 199 -9.48 -27.00 -10.75
C HIS A 199 -8.43 -27.26 -9.68
N PRO A 200 -7.35 -28.02 -9.98
CA PRO A 200 -6.39 -28.42 -8.97
C PRO A 200 -5.60 -27.22 -8.40
N VAL A 201 -5.39 -27.26 -7.08
CA VAL A 201 -4.55 -26.32 -6.35
C VAL A 201 -3.35 -27.07 -5.78
N GLN A 202 -2.15 -26.54 -6.00
CA GLN A 202 -0.89 -27.10 -5.53
C GLN A 202 -0.23 -26.17 -4.52
N VAL A 203 0.08 -26.69 -3.33
CA VAL A 203 0.86 -25.96 -2.32
C VAL A 203 2.35 -26.11 -2.64
N ILE A 204 3.04 -24.97 -2.79
CA ILE A 204 4.47 -24.92 -3.14
C ILE A 204 5.39 -24.49 -1.99
N GLY A 205 4.83 -24.14 -0.82
CA GLY A 205 5.56 -23.61 0.34
C GLY A 205 5.82 -22.12 0.29
N THR A 206 6.13 -21.55 1.46
CA THR A 206 6.39 -20.11 1.62
C THR A 206 7.73 -19.70 1.01
N ARG A 207 7.79 -18.49 0.44
CA ARG A 207 9.01 -17.90 -0.11
C ARG A 207 9.74 -17.10 0.95
N HIS A 208 11.04 -16.88 0.74
CA HIS A 208 11.80 -15.98 1.61
C HIS A 208 11.20 -14.57 1.60
N GLY A 209 11.04 -13.97 2.78
CA GLY A 209 10.50 -12.63 2.92
C GLY A 209 8.97 -12.52 2.80
N GLU A 210 8.24 -13.64 2.75
CA GLU A 210 6.77 -13.66 2.83
C GLU A 210 6.28 -13.89 4.27
N LYS A 211 5.27 -13.14 4.67
CA LYS A 211 4.58 -13.29 5.97
C LYS A 211 3.31 -14.13 5.81
N LEU A 212 2.89 -14.85 6.85
CA LEU A 212 1.60 -15.53 6.89
C LEU A 212 0.43 -14.54 6.84
N TYR A 213 0.59 -13.38 7.42
CA TYR A 213 -0.38 -12.28 7.39
C TYR A 213 0.34 -10.94 7.26
N GLU A 214 -0.36 -9.94 6.78
CA GLU A 214 0.15 -8.58 6.66
C GLU A 214 -0.55 -7.68 7.68
N ALA A 215 0.21 -6.73 8.25
CA ALA A 215 -0.32 -5.71 9.14
C ALA A 215 -0.36 -4.35 8.43
N LEU A 216 -1.42 -3.58 8.63
CA LEU A 216 -1.55 -2.20 8.15
C LEU A 216 -1.25 -1.18 9.24
N LEU A 217 -1.47 -1.54 10.51
CA LEU A 217 -1.07 -0.74 11.67
C LEU A 217 -0.36 -1.63 12.69
N SER A 218 0.75 -1.14 13.23
CA SER A 218 1.39 -1.79 14.36
C SER A 218 0.57 -1.61 15.65
N ARG A 219 0.88 -2.39 16.68
CA ARG A 219 0.25 -2.25 17.99
C ARG A 219 0.42 -0.84 18.56
N GLU A 220 1.60 -0.26 18.38
CA GLU A 220 1.94 1.09 18.85
C GLU A 220 1.14 2.15 18.07
N GLU A 221 0.94 1.95 16.78
CA GLU A 221 0.13 2.84 15.95
C GLU A 221 -1.35 2.72 16.29
N MET A 222 -1.87 1.51 16.54
CA MET A 222 -3.26 1.30 16.98
C MET A 222 -3.57 2.02 18.29
N ALA A 223 -2.61 2.12 19.20
CA ALA A 223 -2.80 2.85 20.47
C ALA A 223 -3.04 4.35 20.29
N CYS A 224 -2.68 4.94 19.13
CA CYS A 224 -2.87 6.35 18.83
C CYS A 224 -3.69 6.60 17.56
N ALA A 225 -4.11 5.55 16.86
CA ALA A 225 -4.92 5.67 15.66
C ALA A 225 -6.31 6.22 15.98
N GLU A 226 -6.80 7.10 15.13
CA GLU A 226 -8.17 7.62 15.19
C GLU A 226 -9.03 6.84 14.20
N ASP A 227 -10.21 6.40 14.68
CA ASP A 227 -11.23 5.76 13.85
C ASP A 227 -12.00 6.83 13.08
N MET A 228 -11.88 6.81 11.74
CA MET A 228 -12.52 7.74 10.82
C MET A 228 -13.65 7.07 10.01
N GLY A 229 -14.26 6.01 10.53
CA GLY A 229 -15.27 5.22 9.82
C GLY A 229 -14.62 4.14 8.95
N ASP A 230 -14.54 4.34 7.64
CA ASP A 230 -13.92 3.38 6.71
C ASP A 230 -12.38 3.41 6.73
N TYR A 231 -11.81 4.39 7.43
CA TYR A 231 -10.37 4.60 7.51
C TYR A 231 -9.87 4.67 8.96
N PHE A 232 -8.60 4.35 9.15
CA PHE A 232 -7.84 4.78 10.31
C PHE A 232 -6.91 5.92 9.91
N ARG A 233 -6.75 6.90 10.81
CA ARG A 233 -5.73 7.93 10.75
C ARG A 233 -4.71 7.70 11.85
N VAL A 234 -3.45 7.54 11.48
CA VAL A 234 -2.32 7.53 12.42
C VAL A 234 -1.73 8.93 12.43
N PRO A 235 -1.90 9.71 13.52
CA PRO A 235 -1.32 11.04 13.61
C PRO A 235 0.20 10.96 13.72
N ALA A 236 0.90 11.96 13.18
CA ALA A 236 2.34 12.07 13.36
C ALA A 236 2.70 12.18 14.84
N ASP A 237 3.84 11.62 15.20
CA ASP A 237 4.46 11.90 16.48
C ASP A 237 5.02 13.33 16.47
N SER A 238 4.32 14.25 17.12
CA SER A 238 4.65 15.67 17.16
C SER A 238 5.67 16.04 18.25
N ARG A 239 6.22 15.03 18.97
CA ARG A 239 7.19 15.29 20.03
C ARG A 239 8.51 15.81 19.45
N ASP A 240 9.09 16.82 20.12
CA ASP A 240 10.41 17.33 19.80
C ASP A 240 11.53 16.44 20.33
N LEU A 241 12.79 16.76 20.03
CA LEU A 241 13.96 16.02 20.50
C LEU A 241 14.26 16.22 22.00
N ASN A 242 13.37 16.89 22.75
CA ASN A 242 13.55 17.13 24.17
C ASN A 242 13.18 15.88 24.97
N TYR A 243 14.19 15.09 25.31
CA TYR A 243 14.05 13.81 26.03
C TYR A 243 13.34 13.92 27.39
N GLY A 244 13.33 15.08 28.05
CA GLY A 244 12.61 15.29 29.31
C GLY A 244 11.09 15.11 29.17
N LYS A 245 10.51 15.57 28.07
CA LYS A 245 9.07 15.41 27.78
C LYS A 245 8.70 13.97 27.37
N TYR A 246 9.67 13.16 26.93
CA TYR A 246 9.44 11.76 26.54
C TYR A 246 9.06 10.89 27.74
N VAL A 247 9.62 11.17 28.94
CA VAL A 247 9.39 10.32 30.11
C VAL A 247 7.93 10.39 30.56
N ASP A 248 7.33 11.57 30.61
CA ASP A 248 5.96 11.74 31.10
C ASP A 248 4.89 11.26 30.11
N GLN A 249 5.09 11.53 28.80
CA GLN A 249 4.15 11.10 27.75
C GLN A 249 4.32 9.63 27.34
N GLY A 250 5.52 9.08 27.49
CA GLY A 250 5.84 7.68 27.17
C GLY A 250 5.18 6.69 28.13
N GLN A 251 5.08 7.03 29.43
CA GLN A 251 4.43 6.16 30.41
C GLN A 251 2.92 5.99 30.18
N GLN A 252 2.22 7.04 29.74
CA GLN A 252 0.78 6.92 29.41
C GLN A 252 0.53 6.07 28.15
N ARG A 253 1.41 6.10 27.14
CA ARG A 253 1.30 5.27 25.95
C ARG A 253 1.64 3.80 26.21
N LEU A 254 2.66 3.52 27.03
CA LEU A 254 3.04 2.14 27.36
C LEU A 254 1.92 1.37 28.06
N THR A 255 1.09 2.02 28.86
CA THR A 255 -0.07 1.40 29.51
C THR A 255 -1.22 1.09 28.54
N GLN A 256 -1.39 1.86 27.47
CA GLN A 256 -2.39 1.59 26.42
C GLN A 256 -1.90 0.54 25.41
N THR A 257 -0.61 0.49 25.11
CA THR A 257 -0.01 -0.48 24.17
C THR A 257 0.06 -1.90 24.72
N ALA A 258 0.09 -2.06 26.05
CA ALA A 258 0.25 -3.38 26.70
C ALA A 258 -0.94 -4.33 26.45
N HIS A 259 -2.10 -3.84 26.01
CA HIS A 259 -3.33 -4.62 25.81
C HIS A 259 -3.92 -4.51 24.40
N GLY A 260 -3.29 -3.80 23.46
CA GLY A 260 -3.75 -3.63 22.09
C GLY A 260 -3.19 -4.67 21.13
N GLU A 261 -3.99 -5.06 20.13
CA GLU A 261 -3.54 -5.84 18.99
C GLU A 261 -3.20 -4.92 17.82
N ASP A 262 -2.32 -5.38 16.91
CA ASP A 262 -2.11 -4.74 15.62
C ASP A 262 -3.33 -4.92 14.71
N TYR A 263 -3.52 -4.04 13.73
CA TYR A 263 -4.54 -4.21 12.69
C TYR A 263 -3.93 -4.96 11.51
N ASN A 264 -4.38 -6.18 11.31
CA ASN A 264 -3.78 -7.13 10.37
C ASN A 264 -4.83 -7.92 9.58
N SER A 265 -4.37 -8.65 8.55
CA SER A 265 -5.25 -9.42 7.67
C SER A 265 -5.87 -10.67 8.31
N HIS A 266 -5.47 -11.04 9.55
CA HIS A 266 -6.14 -12.09 10.31
C HIS A 266 -7.32 -11.57 11.14
N ASN A 267 -7.27 -10.34 11.67
CA ASN A 267 -8.29 -9.78 12.57
C ASN A 267 -9.22 -8.75 11.92
N THR A 268 -9.07 -8.46 10.63
CA THR A 268 -10.05 -7.69 9.86
C THR A 268 -11.24 -8.56 9.43
N GLN A 269 -12.24 -7.95 8.76
CA GLN A 269 -13.35 -8.67 8.14
C GLN A 269 -12.82 -9.74 7.18
N ARG A 270 -13.14 -11.01 7.46
CA ARG A 270 -12.71 -12.15 6.63
C ARG A 270 -13.79 -12.49 5.61
N LEU A 271 -13.39 -12.59 4.35
CA LEU A 271 -14.26 -13.02 3.26
C LEU A 271 -14.21 -14.55 3.12
N ASP A 272 -15.37 -15.15 2.94
CA ASP A 272 -15.51 -16.50 2.41
C ASP A 272 -15.44 -16.51 0.88
N VAL A 273 -15.58 -17.67 0.24
CA VAL A 273 -15.51 -17.81 -1.20
C VAL A 273 -16.60 -17.00 -1.91
N ALA A 274 -17.80 -16.90 -1.32
CA ALA A 274 -18.91 -16.14 -1.90
C ALA A 274 -18.65 -14.64 -1.84
N GLY A 275 -18.22 -14.12 -0.69
CA GLY A 275 -17.83 -12.74 -0.52
C GLY A 275 -16.62 -12.35 -1.41
N MET A 276 -15.64 -13.27 -1.54
CA MET A 276 -14.48 -13.04 -2.41
C MET A 276 -14.89 -13.00 -3.90
N ARG A 277 -15.83 -13.84 -4.35
CA ARG A 277 -16.39 -13.76 -5.71
C ARG A 277 -17.09 -12.43 -5.96
N GLN A 278 -17.91 -11.96 -5.00
CA GLN A 278 -18.57 -10.66 -5.12
C GLN A 278 -17.56 -9.51 -5.24
N LEU A 279 -16.48 -9.56 -4.46
CA LEU A 279 -15.44 -8.54 -4.53
C LEU A 279 -14.67 -8.60 -5.86
N LEU A 280 -14.33 -9.79 -6.35
CA LEU A 280 -13.68 -10.00 -7.65
C LEU A 280 -14.55 -9.47 -8.82
N LEU A 281 -15.88 -9.61 -8.73
CA LEU A 281 -16.80 -9.09 -9.75
C LEU A 281 -16.89 -7.55 -9.80
N LYS A 282 -16.26 -6.83 -8.87
CA LYS A 282 -16.05 -5.38 -9.03
C LYS A 282 -14.99 -5.03 -10.07
N LEU A 283 -14.13 -5.99 -10.44
CA LEU A 283 -13.08 -5.83 -11.44
C LEU A 283 -13.62 -6.13 -12.83
N GLU A 284 -13.44 -5.22 -13.79
CA GLU A 284 -13.96 -5.36 -15.16
C GLU A 284 -13.44 -6.64 -15.85
N GLY A 285 -12.13 -6.92 -15.72
CA GLY A 285 -11.52 -8.12 -16.27
C GLY A 285 -12.15 -9.41 -15.72
N MET A 286 -12.47 -9.44 -14.42
CA MET A 286 -13.11 -10.60 -13.79
C MET A 286 -14.58 -10.75 -14.18
N GLN A 287 -15.32 -9.63 -14.42
CA GLN A 287 -16.67 -9.69 -14.96
C GLN A 287 -16.70 -10.31 -16.35
N ARG A 288 -15.79 -9.89 -17.22
CA ARG A 288 -15.68 -10.41 -18.59
C ARG A 288 -15.30 -11.90 -18.57
N LEU A 289 -14.37 -12.26 -17.69
CA LEU A 289 -13.94 -13.64 -17.49
C LEU A 289 -15.09 -14.56 -17.01
N ALA A 290 -15.93 -14.07 -16.10
CA ALA A 290 -17.11 -14.80 -15.63
C ALA A 290 -18.19 -15.01 -16.73
N ARG A 291 -18.16 -14.21 -17.81
CA ARG A 291 -18.99 -14.40 -19.02
C ARG A 291 -18.38 -15.35 -20.04
N GLY A 292 -17.20 -15.93 -19.76
CA GLY A 292 -16.46 -16.83 -20.65
C GLY A 292 -15.58 -16.14 -21.69
N GLU A 293 -15.33 -14.82 -21.55
CA GLU A 293 -14.42 -14.10 -22.43
C GLU A 293 -12.97 -14.40 -22.04
N VAL A 294 -12.08 -14.52 -23.03
CA VAL A 294 -10.64 -14.59 -22.80
C VAL A 294 -10.12 -13.15 -22.73
N VAL A 295 -9.69 -12.75 -21.54
CA VAL A 295 -9.25 -11.37 -21.29
C VAL A 295 -7.97 -11.37 -20.46
N ASP A 296 -7.17 -10.33 -20.64
CA ASP A 296 -6.16 -9.95 -19.66
C ASP A 296 -6.87 -9.32 -18.46
N VAL A 297 -6.61 -9.83 -17.28
CA VAL A 297 -7.21 -9.34 -16.02
C VAL A 297 -6.30 -8.39 -15.26
N GLU A 298 -5.15 -8.01 -15.84
CA GLU A 298 -4.30 -6.98 -15.22
C GLU A 298 -4.99 -5.61 -15.33
N GLU A 299 -5.29 -5.03 -14.15
CA GLU A 299 -5.69 -3.64 -14.00
C GLU A 299 -4.45 -2.84 -13.59
N GLY A 300 -3.97 -1.94 -14.43
CA GLY A 300 -2.75 -1.17 -14.16
C GLY A 300 -2.70 0.16 -14.82
#